data_a48d37b971027154faaa513c8f59bbf6
#
_entry.id   a48d37b971027154faaa513c8f59bbf6
#
_cell.length_a   1.000
_cell.length_b   1.000
_cell.length_c   1.000
_cell.angle_alpha   90.00
_cell.angle_beta   90.00
_cell.angle_gamma   90.00
#
_symmetry.space_group_name_H-M   'P 1'
#
loop_
_entity.id
_entity.type
_entity.pdbx_description
1 polymer ?
#
loop_
_entity_poly.entity_id
_entity_poly.type
_entity_poly.pdbx_seq_one_letter_code
_entity_poly.pdbx_strand_id
1 'polypeptide(L)'
;MTKSPVVAAVLFAACLAVLPVCAQDMNMKKAEPKPALSPSQAVLEQWNDIGRKLIAMAEDFPEDKYSYKPAPESRTFGAMLLHVSASMYYFTDFAEGKKPRYPDDPKQDNLKTKAQIVAFVKQCVADGADEIKKKGDTGLTEAVNDGGPHLDRLYDLAYGLIEHSGEHYGALVVYYRNNGMVPPESRPKK
;
A
#
# COMPACT_ATOMS: atom_id res chain seq x y z
N MET A 1 -44.88 -26.17 74.31
CA MET A 1 -44.42 -27.33 73.50
C MET A 1 -44.04 -26.80 72.12
N THR A 2 -42.78 -26.46 71.93
CA THR A 2 -42.27 -25.91 70.65
C THR A 2 -41.06 -26.77 70.25
N LYS A 3 -41.17 -27.47 69.13
CA LYS A 3 -40.12 -28.30 68.54
C LYS A 3 -39.26 -27.44 67.56
N SER A 4 -38.01 -27.32 67.81
CA SER A 4 -37.03 -26.75 66.88
C SER A 4 -36.70 -27.74 65.77
N PRO A 5 -36.54 -27.29 64.50
CA PRO A 5 -35.96 -28.16 63.51
C PRO A 5 -34.38 -27.92 63.45
N VAL A 6 -33.72 -29.04 63.40
CA VAL A 6 -32.24 -29.12 63.18
C VAL A 6 -31.93 -28.81 61.70
N VAL A 7 -31.13 -27.79 61.47
CA VAL A 7 -30.64 -27.50 60.16
C VAL A 7 -29.33 -28.29 59.94
N ALA A 8 -29.38 -29.27 59.03
CA ALA A 8 -28.18 -30.00 58.62
C ALA A 8 -27.38 -29.17 57.59
N ALA A 9 -26.18 -28.73 57.96
CA ALA A 9 -25.27 -28.08 57.05
C ALA A 9 -24.53 -29.14 56.21
N VAL A 10 -24.78 -29.19 54.92
CA VAL A 10 -24.03 -30.01 53.96
C VAL A 10 -22.82 -29.21 53.49
N LEU A 11 -21.63 -29.60 53.95
CA LEU A 11 -20.33 -29.07 53.47
C LEU A 11 -20.03 -29.72 52.13
N PHE A 12 -20.12 -28.93 51.05
CA PHE A 12 -19.67 -29.32 49.72
C PHE A 12 -18.18 -29.02 49.61
N ALA A 13 -17.34 -30.04 49.73
CA ALA A 13 -15.89 -29.95 49.48
C ALA A 13 -15.64 -29.93 47.96
N ALA A 14 -15.44 -28.76 47.40
CA ALA A 14 -14.99 -28.61 45.99
C ALA A 14 -13.50 -28.96 45.91
N CYS A 15 -13.19 -30.18 45.41
CA CYS A 15 -11.82 -30.52 44.98
C CYS A 15 -11.48 -29.73 43.74
N LEU A 16 -10.74 -28.66 43.86
CA LEU A 16 -10.05 -28.01 42.72
C LEU A 16 -8.91 -28.95 42.24
N ALA A 17 -9.16 -29.69 41.17
CA ALA A 17 -8.10 -30.38 40.44
C ALA A 17 -7.29 -29.32 39.68
N VAL A 18 -6.13 -28.96 40.23
CA VAL A 18 -5.15 -28.16 39.52
C VAL A 18 -4.50 -29.07 38.47
N LEU A 19 -4.95 -28.97 37.24
CA LEU A 19 -4.27 -29.59 36.12
C LEU A 19 -2.94 -28.87 35.92
N PRO A 20 -1.80 -29.56 35.83
CA PRO A 20 -0.53 -28.92 35.48
C PRO A 20 -0.68 -28.39 34.04
N VAL A 21 -0.70 -27.07 33.89
CA VAL A 21 -0.46 -26.44 32.60
C VAL A 21 0.94 -26.83 32.19
N CYS A 22 1.07 -27.80 31.30
CA CYS A 22 2.31 -28.04 30.57
C CYS A 22 2.62 -26.74 29.82
N ALA A 23 3.48 -25.90 30.41
CA ALA A 23 4.17 -24.88 29.67
C ALA A 23 5.02 -25.62 28.64
N GLN A 24 4.49 -25.75 27.42
CA GLN A 24 5.33 -26.12 26.29
C GLN A 24 6.34 -24.97 26.15
N ASP A 25 7.58 -25.25 26.55
CA ASP A 25 8.73 -24.45 26.14
C ASP A 25 8.73 -24.41 24.60
N MET A 26 7.99 -23.42 24.05
CA MET A 26 8.18 -23.04 22.67
C MET A 26 9.54 -22.36 22.62
N ASN A 27 10.56 -23.17 22.47
CA ASN A 27 11.92 -22.75 22.14
C ASN A 27 11.89 -22.18 20.71
N MET A 28 11.13 -21.08 20.55
CA MET A 28 11.19 -20.25 19.36
C MET A 28 12.58 -19.65 19.34
N LYS A 29 13.48 -20.30 18.60
CA LYS A 29 14.77 -19.75 18.26
C LYS A 29 14.50 -18.32 17.79
N LYS A 30 14.73 -17.34 18.65
CA LYS A 30 14.53 -15.91 18.34
C LYS A 30 15.42 -15.64 17.14
N ALA A 31 14.81 -15.47 15.97
CA ALA A 31 15.56 -15.15 14.76
C ALA A 31 16.39 -13.90 15.06
N GLU A 32 17.66 -13.91 14.71
CA GLU A 32 18.51 -12.74 14.85
C GLU A 32 17.87 -11.56 14.12
N PRO A 33 17.87 -10.36 14.71
CA PRO A 33 17.33 -9.18 14.04
C PRO A 33 18.03 -8.97 12.71
N LYS A 34 17.27 -8.88 11.62
CA LYS A 34 17.83 -8.50 10.34
C LYS A 34 18.39 -7.08 10.43
N PRO A 35 19.51 -6.78 9.78
CA PRO A 35 20.04 -5.42 9.75
C PRO A 35 19.00 -4.49 9.11
N ALA A 36 18.97 -3.23 9.55
CA ALA A 36 18.13 -2.22 8.94
C ALA A 36 18.52 -2.01 7.47
N LEU A 37 17.52 -1.76 6.62
CA LEU A 37 17.76 -1.38 5.23
C LEU A 37 18.49 -0.03 5.17
N SER A 38 19.28 0.18 4.11
CA SER A 38 19.77 1.52 3.81
C SER A 38 18.60 2.45 3.39
N PRO A 39 18.76 3.77 3.46
CA PRO A 39 17.70 4.70 3.07
C PRO A 39 17.12 4.43 1.68
N SER A 40 17.96 4.24 0.67
CA SER A 40 17.51 3.95 -0.70
C SER A 40 16.82 2.60 -0.83
N GLN A 41 17.29 1.59 -0.09
CA GLN A 41 16.62 0.28 -0.04
C GLN A 41 15.24 0.38 0.59
N ALA A 42 15.09 1.15 1.67
CA ALA A 42 13.81 1.35 2.34
C ALA A 42 12.80 2.08 1.43
N VAL A 43 13.23 3.13 0.73
CA VAL A 43 12.40 3.84 -0.26
C VAL A 43 12.00 2.90 -1.39
N LEU A 44 12.95 2.13 -1.93
CA LEU A 44 12.69 1.18 -3.01
C LEU A 44 11.67 0.12 -2.61
N GLU A 45 11.75 -0.40 -1.38
CA GLU A 45 10.80 -1.38 -0.87
C GLU A 45 9.38 -0.79 -0.82
N GLN A 46 9.21 0.44 -0.31
CA GLN A 46 7.91 1.12 -0.25
C GLN A 46 7.37 1.46 -1.66
N TRP A 47 8.25 1.96 -2.56
CA TRP A 47 7.90 2.21 -3.96
C TRP A 47 7.38 0.95 -4.65
N ASN A 48 8.10 -0.14 -4.51
CA ASN A 48 7.71 -1.42 -5.09
C ASN A 48 6.42 -1.98 -4.49
N ASP A 49 6.19 -1.80 -3.18
CA ASP A 49 4.98 -2.30 -2.54
C ASP A 49 3.73 -1.55 -3.02
N ILE A 50 3.78 -0.20 -3.07
CA ILE A 50 2.64 0.56 -3.58
C ILE A 50 2.44 0.33 -5.09
N GLY A 51 3.54 0.23 -5.86
CA GLY A 51 3.50 -0.09 -7.28
C GLY A 51 2.85 -1.45 -7.55
N ARG A 52 3.23 -2.48 -6.81
CA ARG A 52 2.60 -3.82 -6.86
C ARG A 52 1.09 -3.76 -6.61
N LYS A 53 0.68 -2.98 -5.62
CA LYS A 53 -0.75 -2.80 -5.28
C LYS A 53 -1.52 -2.12 -6.42
N LEU A 54 -0.97 -1.07 -7.00
CA LEU A 54 -1.58 -0.38 -8.15
C LEU A 54 -1.68 -1.29 -9.38
N ILE A 55 -0.62 -2.05 -9.68
CA ILE A 55 -0.61 -3.02 -10.78
C ILE A 55 -1.67 -4.10 -10.56
N ALA A 56 -1.76 -4.65 -9.33
CA ALA A 56 -2.77 -5.65 -9.00
C ALA A 56 -4.19 -5.12 -9.18
N MET A 57 -4.47 -3.87 -8.78
CA MET A 57 -5.76 -3.20 -9.01
C MET A 57 -6.05 -3.07 -10.51
N ALA A 58 -5.05 -2.61 -11.30
CA ALA A 58 -5.21 -2.44 -12.73
C ALA A 58 -5.46 -3.77 -13.46
N GLU A 59 -4.73 -4.82 -13.12
CA GLU A 59 -4.89 -6.13 -13.76
C GLU A 59 -6.20 -6.82 -13.42
N ASP A 60 -6.66 -6.68 -12.17
CA ASP A 60 -7.81 -7.42 -11.67
C ASP A 60 -9.16 -6.77 -12.03
N PHE A 61 -9.24 -5.42 -12.10
CA PHE A 61 -10.51 -4.74 -12.35
C PHE A 61 -11.04 -5.05 -13.76
N PRO A 62 -12.36 -5.36 -13.93
CA PRO A 62 -12.94 -5.70 -15.22
C PRO A 62 -12.82 -4.57 -16.24
N GLU A 63 -12.48 -4.90 -17.48
CA GLU A 63 -12.26 -3.91 -18.55
C GLU A 63 -13.50 -3.08 -18.86
N ASP A 64 -14.68 -3.71 -18.87
CA ASP A 64 -15.97 -3.06 -19.07
C ASP A 64 -16.32 -2.01 -18.00
N LYS A 65 -15.60 -2.05 -16.86
CA LYS A 65 -15.77 -1.12 -15.74
C LYS A 65 -14.69 -0.04 -15.65
N TYR A 66 -13.76 0.02 -16.58
CA TYR A 66 -12.71 1.04 -16.57
C TYR A 66 -13.25 2.47 -16.74
N SER A 67 -14.43 2.62 -17.32
CA SER A 67 -15.14 3.90 -17.43
C SER A 67 -16.03 4.24 -16.23
N TYR A 68 -16.12 3.35 -15.22
CA TYR A 68 -16.93 3.57 -14.04
C TYR A 68 -16.39 4.74 -13.20
N LYS A 69 -17.34 5.56 -12.67
CA LYS A 69 -17.10 6.66 -11.73
C LYS A 69 -17.89 6.41 -10.45
N PRO A 70 -17.31 6.55 -9.27
CA PRO A 70 -18.05 6.42 -8.00
C PRO A 70 -18.99 7.61 -7.73
N ALA A 71 -18.69 8.78 -8.30
CA ALA A 71 -19.52 9.98 -8.28
C ALA A 71 -19.34 10.77 -9.59
N PRO A 72 -20.28 11.64 -10.00
CA PRO A 72 -20.20 12.39 -11.25
C PRO A 72 -18.89 13.15 -11.45
N GLU A 73 -18.39 13.79 -10.40
CA GLU A 73 -17.18 14.61 -10.42
C GLU A 73 -15.88 13.78 -10.27
N SER A 74 -15.99 12.49 -10.00
CA SER A 74 -14.82 11.62 -9.87
C SER A 74 -14.20 11.31 -11.24
N ARG A 75 -12.91 11.02 -11.24
CA ARG A 75 -12.25 10.39 -12.39
C ARG A 75 -12.88 9.01 -12.66
N THR A 76 -12.79 8.53 -13.89
CA THR A 76 -13.05 7.10 -14.15
C THR A 76 -11.96 6.24 -13.52
N PHE A 77 -12.21 4.93 -13.34
CA PHE A 77 -11.19 4.00 -12.82
C PHE A 77 -9.90 4.05 -13.64
N GLY A 78 -10.02 3.98 -14.97
CA GLY A 78 -8.86 4.08 -15.86
C GLY A 78 -8.14 5.43 -15.77
N ALA A 79 -8.88 6.53 -15.68
CA ALA A 79 -8.30 7.86 -15.53
C ALA A 79 -7.60 8.05 -14.17
N MET A 80 -8.10 7.41 -13.11
CA MET A 80 -7.45 7.41 -11.80
C MET A 80 -6.11 6.65 -11.85
N LEU A 81 -6.07 5.49 -12.50
CA LEU A 81 -4.82 4.75 -12.71
C LEU A 81 -3.81 5.56 -13.52
N LEU A 82 -4.24 6.22 -14.58
CA LEU A 82 -3.36 7.07 -15.40
C LEU A 82 -2.82 8.25 -14.61
N HIS A 83 -3.66 8.92 -13.83
CA HIS A 83 -3.25 10.04 -12.99
C HIS A 83 -2.17 9.62 -11.98
N VAL A 84 -2.44 8.61 -11.15
CA VAL A 84 -1.48 8.17 -10.12
C VAL A 84 -0.18 7.64 -10.72
N SER A 85 -0.25 6.95 -11.87
CA SER A 85 0.96 6.40 -12.50
C SER A 85 1.77 7.48 -13.19
N ALA A 86 1.15 8.41 -13.89
CA ALA A 86 1.83 9.52 -14.53
C ALA A 86 2.53 10.44 -13.51
N SER A 87 1.92 10.62 -12.34
CA SER A 87 2.53 11.40 -11.25
C SER A 87 3.89 10.84 -10.82
N MET A 88 4.12 9.52 -10.91
CA MET A 88 5.41 8.91 -10.58
C MET A 88 6.56 9.45 -11.43
N TYR A 89 6.28 9.92 -12.64
CA TYR A 89 7.29 10.55 -13.49
C TYR A 89 7.77 11.91 -12.98
N TYR A 90 7.07 12.52 -12.04
CA TYR A 90 7.56 13.73 -11.41
C TYR A 90 8.91 13.45 -10.72
N PHE A 91 9.00 12.41 -9.89
CA PHE A 91 10.26 11.98 -9.32
C PHE A 91 11.26 11.51 -10.39
N THR A 92 10.84 10.61 -11.28
CA THR A 92 11.72 9.97 -12.26
C THR A 92 12.40 11.00 -13.17
N ASP A 93 11.64 11.98 -13.67
CA ASP A 93 12.16 13.02 -14.56
C ASP A 93 13.13 13.96 -13.82
N PHE A 94 12.82 14.36 -12.57
CA PHE A 94 13.75 15.15 -11.77
C PHE A 94 15.02 14.36 -11.43
N ALA A 95 14.92 13.07 -11.15
CA ALA A 95 16.09 12.22 -10.94
C ALA A 95 16.98 12.12 -12.17
N GLU A 96 16.42 12.22 -13.37
CA GLU A 96 17.14 12.29 -14.64
C GLU A 96 17.61 13.72 -15.00
N GLY A 97 17.32 14.73 -14.18
CA GLY A 97 17.63 16.14 -14.47
C GLY A 97 16.74 16.77 -15.55
N LYS A 98 15.55 16.22 -15.76
CA LYS A 98 14.57 16.66 -16.76
C LYS A 98 13.41 17.40 -16.11
N LYS A 99 12.64 18.14 -16.91
CA LYS A 99 11.34 18.65 -16.49
C LYS A 99 10.30 17.52 -16.54
N PRO A 100 9.30 17.52 -15.63
CA PRO A 100 8.22 16.54 -15.67
C PRO A 100 7.54 16.48 -17.03
N ARG A 101 7.43 15.27 -17.60
CA ARG A 101 6.82 15.05 -18.93
C ARG A 101 5.31 15.15 -18.90
N TYR A 102 4.71 15.03 -17.72
CA TYR A 102 3.27 15.16 -17.47
C TYR A 102 3.03 16.23 -16.40
N PRO A 103 3.10 17.54 -16.77
CA PRO A 103 2.80 18.62 -15.82
C PRO A 103 1.32 18.61 -15.37
N ASP A 104 0.46 18.07 -16.24
CA ASP A 104 -0.98 17.89 -16.01
C ASP A 104 -1.37 16.42 -16.15
N ASP A 105 -2.59 16.08 -15.73
CA ASP A 105 -3.14 14.74 -15.91
C ASP A 105 -3.06 14.29 -17.37
N PRO A 106 -2.50 13.13 -17.70
CA PRO A 106 -2.52 12.60 -19.05
C PRO A 106 -3.95 12.38 -19.47
N LYS A 107 -4.33 12.94 -20.62
CA LYS A 107 -5.65 12.72 -21.19
C LYS A 107 -5.80 11.25 -21.57
N GLN A 108 -6.91 10.65 -21.16
CA GLN A 108 -7.23 9.24 -21.45
C GLN A 108 -7.30 8.94 -22.97
N ASP A 109 -7.35 9.98 -23.80
CA ASP A 109 -7.41 9.88 -25.27
C ASP A 109 -6.25 9.10 -25.89
N ASN A 110 -5.12 9.01 -25.21
CA ASN A 110 -3.91 8.34 -25.69
C ASN A 110 -3.82 6.85 -25.27
N LEU A 111 -4.51 6.45 -24.20
CA LEU A 111 -4.47 5.09 -23.66
C LEU A 111 -5.92 4.62 -23.44
N LYS A 112 -6.46 3.85 -24.41
CA LYS A 112 -7.90 3.55 -24.50
C LYS A 112 -8.29 2.18 -23.95
N THR A 113 -7.36 1.24 -23.90
CA THR A 113 -7.67 -0.14 -23.49
C THR A 113 -7.07 -0.45 -22.12
N LYS A 114 -7.69 -1.38 -21.41
CA LYS A 114 -7.13 -1.92 -20.17
C LYS A 114 -5.66 -2.34 -20.34
N ALA A 115 -5.34 -3.07 -21.39
CA ALA A 115 -3.99 -3.55 -21.66
C ALA A 115 -2.97 -2.40 -21.76
N GLN A 116 -3.33 -1.30 -22.45
CA GLN A 116 -2.48 -0.12 -22.57
C GLN A 116 -2.28 0.57 -21.21
N ILE A 117 -3.34 0.72 -20.43
CA ILE A 117 -3.29 1.34 -19.10
C ILE A 117 -2.45 0.49 -18.15
N VAL A 118 -2.65 -0.83 -18.12
CA VAL A 118 -1.84 -1.75 -17.30
C VAL A 118 -0.36 -1.68 -17.66
N ALA A 119 -0.05 -1.67 -18.97
CA ALA A 119 1.33 -1.53 -19.43
C ALA A 119 1.96 -0.21 -18.98
N PHE A 120 1.21 0.89 -19.05
CA PHE A 120 1.65 2.20 -18.59
C PHE A 120 1.92 2.23 -17.08
N VAL A 121 1.00 1.68 -16.25
CA VAL A 121 1.18 1.58 -14.80
C VAL A 121 2.48 0.81 -14.47
N LYS A 122 2.69 -0.34 -15.12
CA LYS A 122 3.92 -1.15 -14.93
C LYS A 122 5.17 -0.39 -15.30
N GLN A 123 5.14 0.34 -16.41
CA GLN A 123 6.29 1.13 -16.87
C GLN A 123 6.64 2.24 -15.89
N CYS A 124 5.65 3.02 -15.42
CA CYS A 124 5.89 4.09 -14.45
C CYS A 124 6.51 3.58 -13.15
N VAL A 125 6.00 2.46 -12.63
CA VAL A 125 6.56 1.82 -11.43
C VAL A 125 8.00 1.36 -11.65
N ALA A 126 8.27 0.72 -12.77
CA ALA A 126 9.60 0.19 -13.10
C ALA A 126 10.63 1.31 -13.27
N ASP A 127 10.30 2.36 -14.03
CA ASP A 127 11.19 3.48 -14.29
C ASP A 127 11.61 4.19 -12.98
N GLY A 128 10.65 4.45 -12.09
CA GLY A 128 10.96 5.06 -10.80
C GLY A 128 11.79 4.14 -9.89
N ALA A 129 11.49 2.84 -9.87
CA ALA A 129 12.29 1.88 -9.11
C ALA A 129 13.74 1.81 -9.62
N ASP A 130 13.95 1.91 -10.92
CA ASP A 130 15.29 1.88 -11.51
C ASP A 130 16.05 3.18 -11.22
N GLU A 131 15.41 4.35 -11.22
CA GLU A 131 16.06 5.60 -10.79
C GLU A 131 16.41 5.58 -9.28
N ILE A 132 15.57 5.04 -8.40
CA ILE A 132 15.91 4.87 -6.98
C ILE A 132 17.17 4.00 -6.82
N LYS A 133 17.25 2.86 -7.52
CA LYS A 133 18.43 1.98 -7.49
C LYS A 133 19.68 2.68 -8.00
N LYS A 134 19.57 3.37 -9.14
CA LYS A 134 20.66 4.09 -9.78
C LYS A 134 21.21 5.22 -8.91
N LYS A 135 20.34 5.99 -8.26
CA LYS A 135 20.71 7.09 -7.36
C LYS A 135 21.35 6.58 -6.06
N GLY A 136 20.85 5.52 -5.49
CA GLY A 136 21.33 4.98 -4.21
C GLY A 136 21.22 5.99 -3.07
N ASP A 137 21.83 5.69 -1.93
CA ASP A 137 21.71 6.52 -0.72
C ASP A 137 22.21 7.95 -0.93
N THR A 138 23.35 8.10 -1.62
CA THR A 138 23.96 9.42 -1.85
C THR A 138 23.16 10.22 -2.88
N GLY A 139 22.78 9.63 -4.00
CA GLY A 139 22.06 10.34 -5.07
C GLY A 139 20.65 10.78 -4.65
N LEU A 140 19.99 10.03 -3.78
CA LEU A 140 18.68 10.44 -3.27
C LEU A 140 18.74 11.68 -2.35
N THR A 141 19.91 12.10 -1.90
CA THR A 141 20.10 13.37 -1.15
C THR A 141 20.35 14.58 -2.05
N GLU A 142 20.45 14.40 -3.36
CA GLU A 142 20.61 15.50 -4.32
C GLU A 142 19.44 16.49 -4.20
N ALA A 143 19.79 17.79 -4.08
CA ALA A 143 18.81 18.86 -4.04
C ALA A 143 18.29 19.16 -5.46
N VAL A 144 16.99 19.31 -5.58
CA VAL A 144 16.30 19.67 -6.82
C VAL A 144 15.41 20.88 -6.61
N ASN A 145 15.25 21.69 -7.66
CA ASN A 145 14.30 22.79 -7.69
C ASN A 145 13.08 22.36 -8.50
N ASP A 146 12.01 22.03 -7.81
CA ASP A 146 10.72 21.65 -8.40
C ASP A 146 9.78 22.85 -8.63
N GLY A 147 10.23 24.05 -8.24
CA GLY A 147 9.44 25.29 -8.29
C GLY A 147 8.74 25.65 -6.98
N GLY A 148 8.91 24.86 -5.95
CA GLY A 148 8.40 25.10 -4.61
C GLY A 148 9.14 26.24 -3.88
N PRO A 149 8.76 26.54 -2.63
CA PRO A 149 9.36 27.62 -1.84
C PRO A 149 10.77 27.31 -1.33
N HIS A 150 11.22 26.09 -1.42
CA HIS A 150 12.55 25.60 -1.02
C HIS A 150 13.01 24.53 -1.99
N LEU A 151 14.27 24.14 -1.89
CA LEU A 151 14.79 23.00 -2.63
C LEU A 151 14.35 21.71 -1.93
N ASP A 152 13.83 20.77 -2.69
CA ASP A 152 13.56 19.41 -2.22
C ASP A 152 14.77 18.50 -2.49
N ARG A 153 14.81 17.37 -1.82
CA ARG A 153 15.72 16.28 -2.17
C ARG A 153 14.99 15.29 -3.05
N LEU A 154 15.69 14.56 -3.88
CA LEU A 154 15.08 13.45 -4.64
C LEU A 154 14.36 12.44 -3.72
N TYR A 155 14.90 12.24 -2.50
CA TYR A 155 14.24 11.44 -1.48
C TYR A 155 12.84 11.96 -1.13
N ASP A 156 12.69 13.28 -0.96
CA ASP A 156 11.41 13.89 -0.56
C ASP A 156 10.38 13.74 -1.69
N LEU A 157 10.80 13.89 -2.95
CA LEU A 157 9.95 13.64 -4.12
C LEU A 157 9.52 12.17 -4.20
N ALA A 158 10.45 11.23 -4.04
CA ALA A 158 10.12 9.80 -4.06
C ALA A 158 9.12 9.43 -2.94
N TYR A 159 9.35 9.94 -1.73
CA TYR A 159 8.45 9.74 -0.60
C TYR A 159 7.06 10.34 -0.86
N GLY A 160 7.00 11.58 -1.35
CA GLY A 160 5.74 12.24 -1.68
C GLY A 160 4.94 11.47 -2.72
N LEU A 161 5.60 10.85 -3.71
CA LEU A 161 4.92 10.02 -4.72
C LEU A 161 4.46 8.66 -4.16
N ILE A 162 5.16 8.08 -3.19
CA ILE A 162 4.70 6.88 -2.46
C ILE A 162 3.43 7.23 -1.68
N GLU A 163 3.41 8.34 -0.94
CA GLU A 163 2.28 8.82 -0.16
C GLU A 163 1.08 9.12 -1.05
N HIS A 164 1.24 9.95 -2.08
CA HIS A 164 0.23 10.25 -3.09
C HIS A 164 -0.36 8.99 -3.74
N SER A 165 0.49 8.00 -4.04
CA SER A 165 0.03 6.72 -4.58
C SER A 165 -0.79 5.93 -3.57
N GLY A 166 -0.48 6.02 -2.29
CA GLY A 166 -1.24 5.42 -1.18
C GLY A 166 -2.64 6.03 -1.04
N GLU A 167 -2.76 7.36 -1.14
CA GLU A 167 -4.05 8.06 -1.14
C GLU A 167 -4.95 7.59 -2.31
N HIS A 168 -4.38 7.54 -3.51
CA HIS A 168 -5.13 7.10 -4.70
C HIS A 168 -5.42 5.60 -4.69
N TYR A 169 -4.56 4.77 -4.12
CA TYR A 169 -4.88 3.37 -3.86
C TYR A 169 -6.11 3.25 -2.95
N GLY A 170 -6.18 4.03 -1.87
CA GLY A 170 -7.37 4.09 -1.01
C GLY A 170 -8.63 4.51 -1.76
N ALA A 171 -8.53 5.49 -2.66
CA ALA A 171 -9.63 5.87 -3.54
C ALA A 171 -10.05 4.71 -4.46
N LEU A 172 -9.10 4.01 -5.11
CA LEU A 172 -9.40 2.85 -5.98
C LEU A 172 -10.11 1.71 -5.24
N VAL A 173 -9.86 1.52 -3.94
CA VAL A 173 -10.61 0.59 -3.09
C VAL A 173 -12.11 0.90 -3.10
N VAL A 174 -12.51 2.18 -3.14
CA VAL A 174 -13.92 2.59 -3.22
C VAL A 174 -14.55 2.14 -4.54
N TYR A 175 -13.81 2.24 -5.67
CA TYR A 175 -14.30 1.75 -6.97
C TYR A 175 -14.61 0.25 -6.92
N TYR A 176 -13.74 -0.54 -6.31
CA TYR A 176 -13.97 -1.98 -6.12
C TYR A 176 -15.25 -2.23 -5.32
N ARG A 177 -15.34 -1.64 -4.13
CA ARG A 177 -16.46 -1.89 -3.22
C ARG A 177 -17.80 -1.45 -3.79
N ASN A 178 -17.85 -0.33 -4.49
CA ASN A 178 -19.07 0.15 -5.17
C ASN A 178 -19.51 -0.78 -6.31
N ASN A 179 -18.59 -1.59 -6.84
CA ASN A 179 -18.89 -2.62 -7.83
C ASN A 179 -19.09 -4.02 -7.21
N GLY A 180 -19.27 -4.13 -5.88
CA GLY A 180 -19.46 -5.40 -5.18
C GLY A 180 -18.22 -6.30 -5.16
N MET A 181 -17.03 -5.75 -5.42
CA MET A 181 -15.79 -6.51 -5.52
C MET A 181 -14.92 -6.33 -4.27
N VAL A 182 -14.15 -7.36 -3.95
CA VAL A 182 -13.11 -7.30 -2.90
C VAL A 182 -11.79 -6.88 -3.55
N PRO A 183 -11.13 -5.81 -3.07
CA PRO A 183 -9.82 -5.41 -3.59
C PRO A 183 -8.78 -6.53 -3.43
N PRO A 184 -7.78 -6.65 -4.32
CA PRO A 184 -6.79 -7.74 -4.28
C PRO A 184 -6.10 -7.93 -2.93
N GLU A 185 -5.64 -6.85 -2.29
CA GLU A 185 -4.96 -6.91 -0.99
C GLU A 185 -5.88 -7.26 0.20
N SER A 186 -7.20 -7.15 0.03
CA SER A 186 -8.18 -7.50 1.07
C SER A 186 -8.65 -8.96 0.96
N ARG A 187 -8.15 -9.72 -0.01
CA ARG A 187 -8.48 -11.13 -0.18
C ARG A 187 -7.65 -12.02 0.74
N PRO A 188 -8.17 -13.19 1.19
CA PRO A 188 -7.35 -14.15 1.92
C PRO A 188 -6.10 -14.52 1.11
N LYS A 189 -4.94 -14.49 1.77
CA LYS A 189 -3.70 -14.99 1.15
C LYS A 189 -3.83 -16.53 1.02
N LYS A 190 -3.59 -17.01 -0.18
CA LYS A 190 -3.56 -18.47 -0.45
C LYS A 190 -2.26 -19.08 0.08
#